data_b6ec6dd1c00b79f700f9227e7ab3ef7c
#
_entry.id   b6ec6dd1c00b79f700f9227e7ab3ef7c
#
_cell.length_a   1.000
_cell.length_b   1.000
_cell.length_c   1.000
_cell.angle_alpha   90.00
_cell.angle_beta   90.00
_cell.angle_gamma   90.00
#
_symmetry.space_group_name_H-M   'P 1'
#
loop_
_entity.id
_entity.type
_entity.pdbx_description
1 polymer ?
#
loop_
_entity_poly.entity_id
_entity_poly.type
_entity_poly.pdbx_seq_one_letter_code
_entity_poly.pdbx_strand_id
1 'polypeptide(L)'
;MTQPSPNIEYLQHPHVYAERDITIGKRLVIIAESDGGTLYEPLLVYHKDMAYEFFGGGPLVGAYEDAETFQKGLQVYLMRIEPYGHEIALQVLEAFDFDLLFMKGIRFDKNKDVIEMFIEFCKIKEEKGNLVHGIASLGMQTYGDASKLFPEIEALSVENGDETFENGKYLSLVPDQMDLKDAAAVYAGIIAYLNPEVSPINKTIKDVKLTVEYSKQEILSFQEAGIVCFRNKVGS
;
A
#
# COMPACT_ATOMS: atom_id res chain seq x y z
N MET A 1 28.05 -9.48 35.68
CA MET A 1 26.74 -8.88 35.40
C MET A 1 26.84 -8.29 34.01
N THR A 2 26.31 -8.96 33.01
CA THR A 2 26.24 -8.49 31.63
C THR A 2 25.05 -7.54 31.51
N GLN A 3 25.30 -6.30 31.19
CA GLN A 3 24.21 -5.35 30.86
C GLN A 3 23.40 -5.90 29.67
N PRO A 4 22.06 -5.90 29.72
CA PRO A 4 21.26 -6.24 28.58
C PRO A 4 21.52 -5.24 27.44
N SER A 5 21.54 -5.73 26.20
CA SER A 5 21.73 -4.87 25.04
C SER A 5 20.58 -3.87 24.91
N PRO A 6 20.81 -2.67 24.34
CA PRO A 6 19.78 -1.65 24.16
C PRO A 6 18.49 -2.14 23.44
N ASN A 7 18.63 -3.14 22.58
CA ASN A 7 17.50 -3.74 21.87
C ASN A 7 16.53 -4.52 22.78
N ILE A 8 17.01 -5.03 23.92
CA ILE A 8 16.15 -5.76 24.87
C ILE A 8 15.29 -4.81 25.69
N GLU A 9 15.79 -3.62 26.01
CA GLU A 9 14.99 -2.61 26.72
C GLU A 9 13.85 -2.04 25.86
N TYR A 10 14.06 -1.91 24.55
CA TYR A 10 13.01 -1.45 23.62
C TYR A 10 11.86 -2.46 23.49
N LEU A 11 12.16 -3.73 23.60
CA LEU A 11 11.14 -4.81 23.60
C LEU A 11 10.43 -4.93 24.95
N GLN A 12 10.95 -4.33 26.02
CA GLN A 12 10.39 -4.44 27.38
C GLN A 12 9.45 -3.27 27.77
N HIS A 13 9.20 -2.30 26.90
CA HIS A 13 8.19 -1.28 27.13
C HIS A 13 6.93 -1.43 26.30
N PRO A 14 6.22 -2.57 26.38
CA PRO A 14 4.98 -2.77 25.63
C PRO A 14 3.83 -1.87 26.16
N HIS A 15 3.97 -1.25 27.33
CA HIS A 15 2.85 -0.56 27.98
C HIS A 15 2.39 0.70 27.27
N VAL A 16 3.26 1.36 26.53
CA VAL A 16 2.88 2.60 25.82
C VAL A 16 2.05 2.29 24.58
N TYR A 17 2.14 1.05 24.09
CA TYR A 17 1.51 0.62 22.83
C TYR A 17 0.42 -0.43 23.00
N ALA A 18 0.30 -1.03 24.19
CA ALA A 18 -0.69 -2.08 24.48
C ALA A 18 -2.13 -1.58 24.63
N GLU A 19 -2.33 -0.27 24.75
CA GLU A 19 -3.69 0.31 24.88
C GLU A 19 -4.35 0.63 23.54
N ARG A 20 -3.64 0.52 22.42
CA ARG A 20 -4.28 0.51 21.10
C ARG A 20 -4.62 -0.93 20.76
N ASP A 21 -5.91 -1.18 20.70
CA ASP A 21 -6.46 -2.46 20.25
C ASP A 21 -5.83 -2.83 18.90
N ILE A 22 -4.78 -3.65 18.95
CA ILE A 22 -4.01 -4.13 17.78
C ILE A 22 -4.91 -4.91 16.82
N THR A 23 -6.16 -5.20 17.26
CA THR A 23 -7.15 -5.95 16.50
C THR A 23 -7.92 -5.13 15.46
N ILE A 24 -7.71 -3.79 15.36
CA ILE A 24 -8.55 -2.91 14.54
C ILE A 24 -7.83 -2.43 13.27
N GLY A 25 -6.81 -3.06 12.81
CA GLY A 25 -6.14 -2.65 11.59
C GLY A 25 -5.55 -3.83 10.85
N LYS A 26 -5.36 -3.65 9.55
CA LYS A 26 -4.61 -4.59 8.73
C LYS A 26 -3.13 -4.24 8.82
N ARG A 27 -2.28 -5.25 8.88
CA ARG A 27 -0.82 -5.08 8.87
C ARG A 27 -0.37 -4.67 7.48
N LEU A 28 0.00 -3.41 7.32
CA LEU A 28 0.52 -2.85 6.08
C LEU A 28 2.05 -2.95 6.07
N VAL A 29 2.60 -3.44 4.97
CA VAL A 29 4.02 -3.33 4.64
C VAL A 29 4.17 -2.32 3.52
N ILE A 30 5.08 -1.37 3.65
CA ILE A 30 5.51 -0.46 2.59
C ILE A 30 6.95 -0.79 2.24
N ILE A 31 7.23 -1.02 0.96
CA ILE A 31 8.59 -1.24 0.46
C ILE A 31 8.99 -0.14 -0.50
N ALA A 32 10.21 0.39 -0.32
CA ALA A 32 10.83 1.38 -1.20
C ALA A 32 12.31 1.56 -0.88
N GLU A 33 12.97 2.40 -1.67
CA GLU A 33 14.29 2.93 -1.38
C GLU A 33 14.24 3.96 -0.25
N SER A 34 15.32 4.07 0.54
CA SER A 34 15.52 5.09 1.56
C SER A 34 17.00 5.38 1.76
N ASP A 35 17.30 6.53 2.41
CA ASP A 35 18.67 6.99 2.64
C ASP A 35 19.42 6.14 3.67
N GLY A 36 18.69 5.51 4.61
CA GLY A 36 19.23 4.68 5.69
C GLY A 36 18.40 3.43 5.94
N GLY A 37 18.73 2.71 6.99
CA GLY A 37 18.06 1.47 7.40
C GLY A 37 18.70 0.20 6.85
N THR A 38 18.38 -0.93 7.46
CA THR A 38 18.83 -2.25 6.99
C THR A 38 18.05 -2.67 5.75
N LEU A 39 18.76 -3.20 4.76
CA LEU A 39 18.12 -3.72 3.54
C LEU A 39 17.31 -4.98 3.83
N TYR A 40 16.12 -5.07 3.24
CA TYR A 40 15.22 -6.22 3.27
C TYR A 40 14.79 -6.67 4.68
N GLU A 41 14.83 -5.77 5.67
CA GLU A 41 14.36 -6.02 7.01
C GLU A 41 13.10 -5.19 7.30
N PRO A 42 11.91 -5.81 7.49
CA PRO A 42 10.71 -5.08 7.85
C PRO A 42 10.80 -4.56 9.28
N LEU A 43 10.72 -3.24 9.45
CA LEU A 43 10.72 -2.60 10.76
C LEU A 43 9.36 -1.94 11.04
N LEU A 44 8.75 -2.25 12.17
CA LEU A 44 7.49 -1.65 12.59
C LEU A 44 7.70 -0.20 13.04
N VAL A 45 6.97 0.72 12.41
CA VAL A 45 7.01 2.17 12.66
C VAL A 45 5.64 2.64 13.12
N TYR A 46 5.61 3.53 14.12
CA TYR A 46 4.39 4.05 14.75
C TYR A 46 4.16 5.55 14.50
N HIS A 47 5.20 6.28 14.12
CA HIS A 47 5.15 7.71 13.86
C HIS A 47 6.32 8.13 12.95
N LYS A 48 6.16 9.27 12.29
CA LYS A 48 7.11 9.73 11.29
C LYS A 48 8.52 9.99 11.81
N ASP A 49 8.66 10.47 13.05
CA ASP A 49 9.99 10.74 13.61
C ASP A 49 10.80 9.44 13.73
N MET A 50 10.16 8.33 14.08
CA MET A 50 10.76 7.00 14.07
C MET A 50 11.17 6.57 12.66
N ALA A 51 10.31 6.83 11.65
CA ALA A 51 10.66 6.56 10.26
C ALA A 51 11.91 7.33 9.82
N TYR A 52 12.02 8.61 10.17
CA TYR A 52 13.21 9.42 9.90
C TYR A 52 14.44 8.95 10.66
N GLU A 53 14.30 8.57 11.93
CA GLU A 53 15.39 8.06 12.75
C GLU A 53 16.04 6.81 12.16
N PHE A 54 15.23 5.85 11.70
CA PHE A 54 15.71 4.57 11.18
C PHE A 54 16.09 4.60 9.70
N PHE A 55 15.32 5.34 8.88
CA PHE A 55 15.45 5.29 7.42
C PHE A 55 16.03 6.59 6.82
N GLY A 56 16.23 7.63 7.63
CA GLY A 56 16.75 8.93 7.19
C GLY A 56 15.69 9.70 6.41
N GLY A 57 15.59 9.43 5.13
CA GLY A 57 14.64 10.08 4.22
C GLY A 57 14.37 9.23 3.00
N GLY A 58 13.88 9.87 1.93
CA GLY A 58 13.67 9.21 0.65
C GLY A 58 12.26 8.67 0.43
N PRO A 59 12.06 7.90 -0.67
CA PRO A 59 10.75 7.43 -1.10
C PRO A 59 9.98 6.63 -0.04
N LEU A 60 10.67 5.81 0.76
CA LEU A 60 10.05 4.98 1.79
C LEU A 60 9.39 5.82 2.89
N VAL A 61 10.12 6.82 3.41
CA VAL A 61 9.60 7.70 4.45
C VAL A 61 8.48 8.59 3.90
N GLY A 62 8.64 9.10 2.67
CA GLY A 62 7.57 9.84 1.98
C GLY A 62 6.29 9.03 1.80
N ALA A 63 6.41 7.76 1.45
CA ALA A 63 5.26 6.86 1.32
C ALA A 63 4.55 6.62 2.67
N TYR A 64 5.30 6.51 3.75
CA TYR A 64 4.74 6.43 5.10
C TYR A 64 3.97 7.71 5.48
N GLU A 65 4.55 8.90 5.23
CA GLU A 65 3.86 10.17 5.49
C GLU A 65 2.56 10.32 4.68
N ASP A 66 2.55 9.83 3.45
CA ASP A 66 1.35 9.81 2.61
C ASP A 66 0.31 8.82 3.14
N ALA A 67 0.71 7.64 3.60
CA ALA A 67 -0.18 6.67 4.23
C ALA A 67 -0.82 7.21 5.52
N GLU A 68 -0.07 7.99 6.31
CA GLU A 68 -0.60 8.65 7.51
C GLU A 68 -1.57 9.83 7.24
N THR A 69 -1.84 10.17 5.98
CA THR A 69 -2.69 11.32 5.63
C THR A 69 -4.11 11.19 6.17
N PHE A 70 -4.67 9.99 6.17
CA PHE A 70 -6.00 9.74 6.70
C PHE A 70 -6.02 9.69 8.22
N GLN A 71 -5.03 9.03 8.82
CA GLN A 71 -4.92 8.85 10.27
C GLN A 71 -3.47 8.88 10.72
N LYS A 72 -3.13 9.79 11.62
CA LYS A 72 -1.80 9.87 12.23
C LYS A 72 -1.54 8.72 13.19
N GLY A 73 -0.28 8.32 13.29
CA GLY A 73 0.16 7.22 14.16
C GLY A 73 -0.26 5.85 13.64
N LEU A 74 -0.37 5.71 12.31
CA LEU A 74 -0.60 4.43 11.67
C LEU A 74 0.60 3.50 11.90
N GLN A 75 0.32 2.29 12.36
CA GLN A 75 1.35 1.26 12.54
C GLN A 75 1.61 0.57 11.20
N VAL A 76 2.83 0.70 10.69
CA VAL A 76 3.23 0.20 9.37
C VAL A 76 4.59 -0.44 9.45
N TYR A 77 4.77 -1.57 8.79
CA TYR A 77 6.09 -2.12 8.56
C TYR A 77 6.74 -1.43 7.35
N LEU A 78 7.89 -0.82 7.55
CA LEU A 78 8.69 -0.22 6.49
C LEU A 78 9.85 -1.16 6.17
N MET A 79 10.06 -1.42 4.88
CA MET A 79 11.17 -2.24 4.41
C MET A 79 11.95 -1.49 3.34
N ARG A 80 13.23 -1.23 3.62
CA ARG A 80 14.16 -0.67 2.64
C ARG A 80 14.55 -1.72 1.62
N ILE A 81 14.55 -1.33 0.34
CA ILE A 81 15.07 -2.14 -0.76
C ILE A 81 16.16 -1.36 -1.53
N GLU A 82 16.98 -2.08 -2.27
CA GLU A 82 17.81 -1.52 -3.33
C GLU A 82 16.99 -1.22 -4.59
N PRO A 83 17.47 -0.36 -5.48
CA PRO A 83 16.87 -0.21 -6.81
C PRO A 83 16.65 -1.58 -7.47
N TYR A 84 15.42 -1.82 -7.94
CA TYR A 84 15.00 -3.10 -8.54
C TYR A 84 15.01 -4.33 -7.60
N GLY A 85 15.17 -4.15 -6.30
CA GLY A 85 15.20 -5.24 -5.30
C GLY A 85 13.85 -5.85 -4.92
N HIS A 86 12.80 -5.68 -5.74
CA HIS A 86 11.44 -6.12 -5.42
C HIS A 86 11.32 -7.64 -5.28
N GLU A 87 12.00 -8.40 -6.14
CA GLU A 87 12.00 -9.87 -6.07
C GLU A 87 12.54 -10.37 -4.74
N ILE A 88 13.70 -9.83 -4.31
CA ILE A 88 14.31 -10.19 -3.03
C ILE A 88 13.40 -9.80 -1.86
N ALA A 89 12.76 -8.61 -1.94
CA ALA A 89 11.81 -8.17 -0.93
C ALA A 89 10.63 -9.13 -0.80
N LEU A 90 10.03 -9.57 -1.90
CA LEU A 90 8.94 -10.54 -1.89
C LEU A 90 9.38 -11.89 -1.33
N GLN A 91 10.57 -12.38 -1.67
CA GLN A 91 11.12 -13.62 -1.09
C GLN A 91 11.28 -13.52 0.43
N VAL A 92 11.77 -12.39 0.96
CA VAL A 92 11.87 -12.16 2.41
C VAL A 92 10.49 -12.11 3.04
N LEU A 93 9.53 -11.43 2.41
CA LEU A 93 8.16 -11.28 2.89
C LEU A 93 7.35 -12.59 2.81
N GLU A 94 7.83 -13.61 2.11
CA GLU A 94 7.15 -14.90 2.03
C GLU A 94 6.93 -15.54 3.41
N ALA A 95 7.91 -15.42 4.30
CA ALA A 95 7.83 -15.91 5.68
C ALA A 95 7.22 -14.89 6.66
N PHE A 96 6.98 -13.66 6.23
CA PHE A 96 6.47 -12.58 7.07
C PHE A 96 4.95 -12.52 7.03
N ASP A 97 4.31 -12.33 8.17
CA ASP A 97 2.85 -12.32 8.28
C ASP A 97 2.30 -10.89 8.22
N PHE A 98 1.53 -10.58 7.18
CA PHE A 98 0.93 -9.26 6.92
C PHE A 98 -0.29 -9.38 6.00
N ASP A 99 -1.07 -8.29 5.88
CA ASP A 99 -2.33 -8.29 5.15
C ASP A 99 -2.30 -7.43 3.88
N LEU A 100 -1.52 -6.34 3.91
CA LEU A 100 -1.46 -5.35 2.84
C LEU A 100 -0.01 -5.07 2.43
N LEU A 101 0.23 -4.92 1.12
CA LEU A 101 1.52 -4.50 0.58
C LEU A 101 1.36 -3.30 -0.34
N PHE A 102 2.15 -2.27 -0.10
CA PHE A 102 2.33 -1.15 -1.01
C PHE A 102 3.79 -1.05 -1.45
N MET A 103 4.00 -1.00 -2.76
CA MET A 103 5.33 -0.85 -3.38
C MET A 103 5.44 0.54 -3.99
N LYS A 104 6.13 1.45 -3.26
CA LYS A 104 6.33 2.82 -3.73
C LYS A 104 7.17 2.84 -5.00
N GLY A 105 6.69 3.61 -5.98
CA GLY A 105 7.37 3.76 -7.27
C GLY A 105 6.98 2.71 -8.32
N ILE A 106 6.27 1.65 -7.92
CA ILE A 106 5.74 0.68 -8.87
C ILE A 106 4.43 1.20 -9.45
N ARG A 107 4.40 1.26 -10.77
CA ARG A 107 3.29 1.79 -11.56
C ARG A 107 2.88 0.77 -12.61
N PHE A 108 1.58 0.55 -12.76
CA PHE A 108 1.06 -0.42 -13.72
C PHE A 108 1.48 -0.10 -15.17
N ASP A 109 1.50 1.17 -15.54
CA ASP A 109 1.87 1.62 -16.89
C ASP A 109 3.34 1.36 -17.27
N LYS A 110 4.22 1.05 -16.30
CA LYS A 110 5.68 0.91 -16.53
C LYS A 110 6.30 -0.37 -15.98
N ASN A 111 5.73 -0.96 -14.97
CA ASN A 111 6.35 -2.05 -14.19
C ASN A 111 5.42 -3.27 -14.14
N LYS A 112 4.89 -3.69 -15.29
CA LYS A 112 3.96 -4.83 -15.38
C LYS A 112 4.57 -6.12 -14.85
N ASP A 113 5.82 -6.37 -15.17
CA ASP A 113 6.59 -7.50 -14.71
C ASP A 113 6.64 -7.60 -13.18
N VAL A 114 6.83 -6.47 -12.49
CA VAL A 114 6.79 -6.43 -11.02
C VAL A 114 5.37 -6.63 -10.50
N ILE A 115 4.36 -6.11 -11.18
CA ILE A 115 2.94 -6.32 -10.82
C ILE A 115 2.55 -7.80 -10.96
N GLU A 116 2.94 -8.45 -12.05
CA GLU A 116 2.70 -9.88 -12.27
C GLU A 116 3.40 -10.73 -11.21
N MET A 117 4.68 -10.45 -10.92
CA MET A 117 5.43 -11.08 -9.83
C MET A 117 4.72 -10.92 -8.49
N PHE A 118 4.17 -9.74 -8.22
CA PHE A 118 3.44 -9.46 -7.00
C PHE A 118 2.12 -10.26 -6.91
N ILE A 119 1.35 -10.35 -8.00
CA ILE A 119 0.12 -11.14 -8.05
C ILE A 119 0.44 -12.62 -7.78
N GLU A 120 1.49 -13.14 -8.38
CA GLU A 120 1.93 -14.51 -8.16
C GLU A 120 2.34 -14.75 -6.69
N PHE A 121 3.06 -13.78 -6.10
CA PHE A 121 3.37 -13.82 -4.67
C PHE A 121 2.09 -13.89 -3.81
N CYS A 122 1.06 -13.10 -4.12
CA CYS A 122 -0.21 -13.13 -3.39
C CYS A 122 -0.90 -14.50 -3.50
N LYS A 123 -0.88 -15.13 -4.68
CA LYS A 123 -1.42 -16.48 -4.90
C LYS A 123 -0.68 -17.51 -4.02
N ILE A 124 0.65 -17.47 -4.01
CA ILE A 124 1.47 -18.36 -3.17
C ILE A 124 1.15 -18.15 -1.67
N LYS A 125 0.97 -16.90 -1.23
CA LYS A 125 0.60 -16.59 0.16
C LYS A 125 -0.79 -17.13 0.50
N GLU A 126 -1.75 -17.03 -0.40
CA GLU A 126 -3.10 -17.58 -0.21
C GLU A 126 -3.10 -19.10 -0.12
N GLU A 127 -2.34 -19.81 -0.96
CA GLU A 127 -2.16 -21.25 -0.88
C GLU A 127 -1.63 -21.71 0.49
N LYS A 128 -0.84 -20.85 1.15
CA LYS A 128 -0.34 -21.04 2.51
C LYS A 128 -1.33 -20.60 3.60
N GLY A 129 -2.54 -20.16 3.21
CA GLY A 129 -3.60 -19.74 4.12
C GLY A 129 -3.51 -18.29 4.59
N ASN A 130 -2.69 -17.45 3.94
CA ASN A 130 -2.52 -16.04 4.28
C ASN A 130 -2.89 -15.15 3.09
N LEU A 131 -4.05 -14.53 3.13
CA LEU A 131 -4.51 -13.62 2.08
C LEU A 131 -3.82 -12.26 2.19
N VAL A 132 -3.00 -11.93 1.19
CA VAL A 132 -2.33 -10.63 1.06
C VAL A 132 -2.95 -9.86 -0.10
N HIS A 133 -3.19 -8.57 0.11
CA HIS A 133 -3.70 -7.67 -0.92
C HIS A 133 -2.71 -6.56 -1.23
N GLY A 134 -2.44 -6.35 -2.50
CA GLY A 134 -1.55 -5.32 -2.99
C GLY A 134 -2.24 -4.02 -3.36
N ILE A 135 -1.46 -2.95 -3.28
CA ILE A 135 -1.89 -1.64 -3.70
C ILE A 135 -0.76 -1.05 -4.55
N ALA A 136 -1.08 -0.59 -5.75
CA ALA A 136 -0.12 0.02 -6.66
C ALA A 136 -0.71 1.24 -7.37
N SER A 137 0.17 2.13 -7.84
CA SER A 137 -0.25 3.23 -8.71
C SER A 137 -0.62 2.69 -10.09
N LEU A 138 -1.70 3.24 -10.67
CA LEU A 138 -2.02 3.04 -12.08
C LEU A 138 -1.01 3.74 -13.00
N GLY A 139 -0.39 4.83 -12.51
CA GLY A 139 0.57 5.62 -13.24
C GLY A 139 -0.03 6.67 -14.18
N MET A 140 -1.36 6.79 -14.24
CA MET A 140 -2.08 7.72 -15.08
C MET A 140 -2.97 8.64 -14.24
N GLN A 141 -3.11 9.91 -14.71
CA GLN A 141 -3.96 10.91 -14.05
C GLN A 141 -5.28 11.09 -14.78
N THR A 142 -5.25 11.14 -16.13
CA THR A 142 -6.45 11.41 -16.91
C THR A 142 -7.21 10.12 -17.22
N TYR A 143 -8.54 10.20 -17.28
CA TYR A 143 -9.36 9.07 -17.69
C TYR A 143 -9.00 8.57 -19.10
N GLY A 144 -8.75 9.48 -20.03
CA GLY A 144 -8.42 9.14 -21.42
C GLY A 144 -7.13 8.32 -21.57
N ASP A 145 -6.14 8.52 -20.67
CA ASP A 145 -4.92 7.71 -20.67
C ASP A 145 -5.11 6.42 -19.87
N ALA A 146 -5.80 6.48 -18.75
CA ALA A 146 -6.10 5.33 -17.92
C ALA A 146 -6.96 4.27 -18.66
N SER A 147 -7.96 4.71 -19.42
CA SER A 147 -8.86 3.82 -20.16
C SER A 147 -8.14 3.00 -21.24
N LYS A 148 -6.99 3.44 -21.72
CA LYS A 148 -6.15 2.67 -22.66
C LYS A 148 -5.54 1.42 -22.01
N LEU A 149 -5.42 1.41 -20.69
CA LEU A 149 -4.88 0.30 -19.91
C LEU A 149 -5.94 -0.73 -19.52
N PHE A 150 -7.24 -0.43 -19.66
CA PHE A 150 -8.31 -1.33 -19.24
C PHE A 150 -8.20 -2.73 -19.87
N PRO A 151 -7.95 -2.89 -21.19
CA PRO A 151 -7.80 -4.22 -21.78
C PRO A 151 -6.64 -5.03 -21.18
N GLU A 152 -5.58 -4.33 -20.75
CA GLU A 152 -4.41 -4.97 -20.15
C GLU A 152 -4.67 -5.35 -18.68
N ILE A 153 -5.46 -4.53 -17.96
CA ILE A 153 -5.91 -4.82 -16.60
C ILE A 153 -6.87 -6.01 -16.62
N GLU A 154 -7.79 -6.06 -17.58
CA GLU A 154 -8.68 -7.18 -17.79
C GLU A 154 -7.91 -8.46 -18.14
N ALA A 155 -6.87 -8.36 -18.97
CA ALA A 155 -6.05 -9.51 -19.36
C ALA A 155 -5.35 -10.18 -18.16
N LEU A 156 -4.94 -9.42 -17.15
CA LEU A 156 -4.42 -9.97 -15.89
C LEU A 156 -5.47 -10.84 -15.16
N SER A 157 -6.76 -10.63 -15.43
CA SER A 157 -7.86 -11.37 -14.80
C SER A 157 -8.14 -12.73 -15.48
N VAL A 158 -7.78 -12.89 -16.74
CA VAL A 158 -8.27 -13.98 -17.60
C VAL A 158 -7.37 -15.23 -17.60
N GLU A 159 -6.14 -15.15 -17.12
CA GLU A 159 -5.17 -16.25 -17.26
C GLU A 159 -5.56 -17.59 -16.58
N ASN A 160 -6.60 -17.64 -15.78
CA ASN A 160 -7.03 -18.88 -15.10
C ASN A 160 -8.39 -19.44 -15.55
N GLY A 161 -8.99 -18.94 -16.62
CA GLY A 161 -10.18 -19.56 -17.23
C GLY A 161 -11.47 -19.45 -16.42
N ASP A 162 -11.51 -18.65 -15.37
CA ASP A 162 -12.69 -18.35 -14.60
C ASP A 162 -13.16 -16.93 -14.91
N GLU A 163 -14.43 -16.77 -15.29
CA GLU A 163 -15.01 -15.48 -15.72
C GLU A 163 -15.15 -14.45 -14.58
N THR A 164 -14.64 -14.74 -13.40
CA THR A 164 -14.68 -13.83 -12.26
C THR A 164 -13.38 -13.05 -12.15
N PHE A 165 -13.49 -11.76 -11.88
CA PHE A 165 -12.43 -10.76 -11.73
C PHE A 165 -11.43 -11.11 -10.59
N GLU A 166 -10.68 -12.22 -10.74
CA GLU A 166 -9.84 -12.75 -9.65
C GLU A 166 -8.66 -11.86 -9.29
N ASN A 167 -8.14 -11.07 -10.22
CA ASN A 167 -6.99 -10.20 -9.90
C ASN A 167 -7.36 -8.98 -9.07
N GLY A 168 -8.59 -8.52 -9.08
CA GLY A 168 -9.12 -7.54 -8.13
C GLY A 168 -9.08 -8.04 -6.68
N LYS A 169 -8.98 -9.35 -6.47
CA LYS A 169 -8.77 -9.97 -5.17
C LYS A 169 -7.38 -9.67 -4.59
N TYR A 170 -6.36 -9.62 -5.45
CA TYR A 170 -4.98 -9.48 -5.04
C TYR A 170 -4.44 -8.07 -5.17
N LEU A 171 -5.02 -7.22 -6.02
CA LEU A 171 -4.45 -5.92 -6.35
C LEU A 171 -5.52 -4.84 -6.50
N SER A 172 -5.31 -3.69 -5.85
CA SER A 172 -6.00 -2.43 -6.13
C SER A 172 -5.09 -1.48 -6.88
N LEU A 173 -5.55 -0.99 -8.03
CA LEU A 173 -4.88 0.05 -8.79
C LEU A 173 -5.50 1.42 -8.49
N VAL A 174 -4.65 2.43 -8.27
CA VAL A 174 -5.07 3.77 -7.88
C VAL A 174 -4.47 4.80 -8.84
N PRO A 175 -5.26 5.64 -9.52
CA PRO A 175 -4.76 6.70 -10.38
C PRO A 175 -3.98 7.77 -9.60
N ASP A 176 -3.02 8.41 -10.25
CA ASP A 176 -2.21 9.49 -9.67
C ASP A 176 -2.99 10.81 -9.59
N GLN A 177 -4.05 10.85 -8.77
CA GLN A 177 -5.01 11.96 -8.70
C GLN A 177 -4.65 13.07 -7.71
N MET A 178 -3.66 12.87 -6.86
CA MET A 178 -3.39 13.80 -5.75
C MET A 178 -2.24 14.74 -6.06
N ASP A 179 -2.39 16.00 -5.64
CA ASP A 179 -1.31 16.97 -5.64
C ASP A 179 -0.38 16.72 -4.46
N LEU A 180 0.92 16.67 -4.72
CA LEU A 180 2.00 16.51 -3.73
C LEU A 180 1.95 15.20 -2.89
N LYS A 181 1.04 14.28 -3.18
CA LYS A 181 0.89 13.03 -2.45
C LYS A 181 0.74 11.84 -3.39
N ASP A 182 1.19 10.69 -2.93
CA ASP A 182 0.94 9.42 -3.61
C ASP A 182 -0.45 8.91 -3.26
N ALA A 183 -1.36 8.94 -4.22
CA ALA A 183 -2.74 8.51 -4.03
C ALA A 183 -2.84 7.03 -3.62
N ALA A 184 -1.95 6.17 -4.12
CA ALA A 184 -1.91 4.76 -3.77
C ALA A 184 -1.43 4.55 -2.32
N ALA A 185 -0.42 5.32 -1.87
CA ALA A 185 0.02 5.30 -0.47
C ALA A 185 -1.08 5.78 0.48
N VAL A 186 -1.77 6.87 0.13
CA VAL A 186 -2.93 7.37 0.91
C VAL A 186 -4.02 6.31 1.00
N TYR A 187 -4.34 5.64 -0.11
CA TYR A 187 -5.32 4.56 -0.13
C TYR A 187 -4.88 3.37 0.74
N ALA A 188 -3.61 2.98 0.67
CA ALA A 188 -3.04 1.93 1.52
C ALA A 188 -3.21 2.23 3.01
N GLY A 189 -2.95 3.48 3.41
CA GLY A 189 -3.15 3.93 4.78
C GLY A 189 -4.61 3.90 5.23
N ILE A 190 -5.56 4.26 4.35
CA ILE A 190 -7.00 4.17 4.63
C ILE A 190 -7.40 2.70 4.90
N ILE A 191 -7.02 1.80 4.00
CA ILE A 191 -7.37 0.37 4.12
C ILE A 191 -6.71 -0.26 5.35
N ALA A 192 -5.48 0.12 5.66
CA ALA A 192 -4.77 -0.38 6.84
C ALA A 192 -5.41 0.07 8.15
N TYR A 193 -5.91 1.31 8.20
CA TYR A 193 -6.55 1.87 9.40
C TYR A 193 -7.96 1.34 9.62
N LEU A 194 -8.73 1.11 8.56
CA LEU A 194 -10.13 0.72 8.68
C LEU A 194 -10.26 -0.73 9.14
N ASN A 195 -11.21 -0.95 10.05
CA ASN A 195 -11.66 -2.31 10.38
C ASN A 195 -12.07 -3.05 9.09
N PRO A 196 -11.74 -4.34 8.94
CA PRO A 196 -12.10 -5.15 7.76
C PRO A 196 -13.58 -5.09 7.37
N GLU A 197 -14.46 -4.88 8.34
CA GLU A 197 -15.93 -4.76 8.12
C GLU A 197 -16.35 -3.37 7.61
N VAL A 198 -15.46 -2.38 7.62
CA VAL A 198 -15.77 -1.00 7.25
C VAL A 198 -15.30 -0.73 5.83
N SER A 199 -16.24 -0.43 4.95
CA SER A 199 -15.93 -0.03 3.58
C SER A 199 -15.11 1.28 3.53
N PRO A 200 -14.08 1.37 2.68
CA PRO A 200 -13.36 2.61 2.43
C PRO A 200 -14.19 3.65 1.67
N ILE A 201 -15.31 3.24 1.08
CA ILE A 201 -16.22 4.09 0.31
C ILE A 201 -16.77 5.22 1.20
N ASN A 202 -16.84 6.44 0.65
CA ASN A 202 -17.35 7.65 1.31
C ASN A 202 -16.53 8.12 2.54
N LYS A 203 -15.29 7.71 2.69
CA LYS A 203 -14.39 8.30 3.69
C LYS A 203 -13.91 9.67 3.22
N THR A 204 -13.91 10.64 4.12
CA THR A 204 -13.41 11.98 3.83
C THR A 204 -11.96 12.09 4.25
N ILE A 205 -11.10 12.47 3.32
CA ILE A 205 -9.69 12.78 3.58
C ILE A 205 -9.57 14.29 3.68
N LYS A 206 -8.93 14.77 4.74
CA LYS A 206 -8.65 16.20 4.93
C LYS A 206 -7.30 16.54 4.31
N ASP A 207 -7.13 17.81 3.97
CA ASP A 207 -5.85 18.38 3.52
C ASP A 207 -5.24 17.70 2.28
N VAL A 208 -6.12 17.17 1.41
CA VAL A 208 -5.74 16.59 0.12
C VAL A 208 -6.44 17.33 -0.99
N LYS A 209 -5.67 17.72 -2.00
CA LYS A 209 -6.16 18.35 -3.23
C LYS A 209 -6.06 17.33 -4.37
N LEU A 210 -7.16 17.13 -5.08
CA LEU A 210 -7.16 16.35 -6.31
C LEU A 210 -6.68 17.21 -7.47
N THR A 211 -5.79 16.68 -8.29
CA THR A 211 -5.30 17.31 -9.52
C THR A 211 -6.28 17.12 -10.68
N VAL A 212 -7.05 16.04 -10.63
CA VAL A 212 -8.06 15.67 -11.63
C VAL A 212 -9.34 15.24 -10.93
N GLU A 213 -10.46 15.73 -11.42
CA GLU A 213 -11.79 15.27 -11.01
C GLU A 213 -12.40 14.46 -12.16
N TYR A 214 -12.87 13.27 -11.86
CA TYR A 214 -13.55 12.40 -12.80
C TYR A 214 -15.06 12.64 -12.74
N SER A 215 -15.69 12.62 -13.91
CA SER A 215 -17.15 12.60 -14.03
C SER A 215 -17.72 11.31 -13.43
N LYS A 216 -19.01 11.32 -13.12
CA LYS A 216 -19.70 10.12 -12.60
C LYS A 216 -19.56 8.91 -13.53
N GLN A 217 -19.61 9.15 -14.85
CA GLN A 217 -19.47 8.09 -15.85
C GLN A 217 -18.06 7.48 -15.83
N GLU A 218 -17.03 8.33 -15.76
CA GLU A 218 -15.63 7.88 -15.69
C GLU A 218 -15.37 7.08 -14.39
N ILE A 219 -15.94 7.53 -13.26
CA ILE A 219 -15.85 6.80 -11.98
C ILE A 219 -16.48 5.41 -12.09
N LEU A 220 -17.63 5.28 -12.76
CA LEU A 220 -18.27 3.98 -12.98
C LEU A 220 -17.39 3.08 -13.84
N SER A 221 -16.83 3.61 -14.93
CA SER A 221 -15.92 2.83 -15.79
C SER A 221 -14.63 2.40 -15.05
N PHE A 222 -14.09 3.23 -14.18
CA PHE A 222 -12.97 2.83 -13.31
C PHE A 222 -13.36 1.70 -12.36
N GLN A 223 -14.54 1.77 -11.76
CA GLN A 223 -15.03 0.74 -10.85
C GLN A 223 -15.28 -0.59 -11.58
N GLU A 224 -15.82 -0.55 -12.81
CA GLU A 224 -15.99 -1.72 -13.67
C GLU A 224 -14.64 -2.36 -14.02
N ALA A 225 -13.59 -1.55 -14.22
CA ALA A 225 -12.23 -2.02 -14.44
C ALA A 225 -11.47 -2.37 -13.14
N GLY A 226 -12.13 -2.37 -11.96
CA GLY A 226 -11.49 -2.68 -10.67
C GLY A 226 -10.52 -1.63 -10.15
N ILE A 227 -10.60 -0.41 -10.65
CA ILE A 227 -9.72 0.70 -10.28
C ILE A 227 -10.37 1.55 -9.20
N VAL A 228 -9.60 1.88 -8.18
CA VAL A 228 -10.03 2.72 -7.06
C VAL A 228 -9.70 4.18 -7.34
N CYS A 229 -10.68 5.07 -7.31
CA CYS A 229 -10.44 6.50 -7.49
C CYS A 229 -11.04 7.35 -6.36
N PHE A 230 -10.44 8.53 -6.15
CA PHE A 230 -10.92 9.53 -5.21
C PHE A 230 -11.86 10.52 -5.91
N ARG A 231 -12.75 11.14 -5.16
CA ARG A 231 -13.62 12.20 -5.63
C ARG A 231 -13.75 13.31 -4.60
N ASN A 232 -13.92 14.52 -5.05
CA ASN A 232 -14.32 15.60 -4.14
C ASN A 232 -15.73 15.36 -3.61
N LYS A 233 -15.95 15.69 -2.35
CA LYS A 233 -17.29 15.67 -1.76
C LYS A 233 -18.08 16.80 -2.44
N VAL A 234 -19.07 16.44 -3.23
CA VAL A 234 -20.03 17.43 -3.75
C VAL A 234 -20.70 18.07 -2.55
N GLY A 235 -20.63 19.39 -2.44
CA GLY A 235 -21.07 20.14 -1.29
C GLY A 235 -22.50 19.78 -0.89
N SER A 236 -22.67 19.52 0.39
CA SER A 236 -23.97 19.44 1.07
C SER A 236 -24.45 20.82 1.42
#